data_41e36541aaf75905fc75e952c6614b14
#
_entry.id   41e36541aaf75905fc75e952c6614b14
#
_cell.length_a   1.000
_cell.length_b   1.000
_cell.length_c   1.000
_cell.angle_alpha   90.00
_cell.angle_beta   90.00
_cell.angle_gamma   90.00
#
_symmetry.space_group_name_H-M   'P 1'
#
loop_
_entity.id
_entity.type
_entity.pdbx_description
1 polymer ?
#
loop_
_entity_poly.entity_id
_entity_poly.type
_entity_poly.pdbx_seq_one_letter_code
_entity_poly.pdbx_strand_id
1 'polypeptide(L)'
;TPLLEEAEKTGISFIINDKSPYGLYIWDVIAETLCYAASLVPEVTDDLTQIDDAMKLGYNWVKGPFELLDEIGIEYFVDRLKNAGRDVPEFLIKGLDNKFYNNSKSGLSSLTPDGNLKPIIRSDGVLRFSEVRQTLKAINSNESASWFEYEDAAIVEFHSKANALDSESLDMIADAITESEKIGLRGVVIHNDFQQ
;
A
#
# COMPACT_ATOMS: atom_id res chain seq x y z
N THR A 1 3.70 -0.08 23.62
CA THR A 1 3.51 -1.41 24.27
C THR A 1 4.20 -2.47 23.43
N PRO A 2 4.70 -3.58 24.02
CA PRO A 2 5.36 -4.64 23.24
C PRO A 2 4.52 -5.15 22.06
N LEU A 3 3.20 -5.19 22.19
CA LEU A 3 2.28 -5.59 21.13
C LEU A 3 2.31 -4.64 19.94
N LEU A 4 2.37 -3.33 20.16
CA LEU A 4 2.45 -2.33 19.07
C LEU A 4 3.82 -2.34 18.39
N GLU A 5 4.89 -2.46 19.16
CA GLU A 5 6.26 -2.54 18.63
C GLU A 5 6.47 -3.77 17.74
N GLU A 6 5.82 -4.89 18.09
CA GLU A 6 5.85 -6.11 17.30
C GLU A 6 4.96 -5.97 16.04
N ALA A 7 3.81 -5.32 16.17
CA ALA A 7 2.92 -5.06 15.04
C ALA A 7 3.53 -4.11 13.98
N GLU A 8 4.33 -3.13 14.42
CA GLU A 8 5.10 -2.27 13.49
C GLU A 8 6.06 -3.07 12.61
N LYS A 9 6.58 -4.19 13.12
CA LYS A 9 7.53 -5.05 12.38
C LYS A 9 6.84 -6.12 11.53
N THR A 10 5.71 -6.65 12.02
CA THR A 10 5.06 -7.84 11.46
C THR A 10 3.77 -7.55 10.71
N GLY A 11 3.29 -6.30 10.78
CA GLY A 11 2.07 -5.84 10.12
C GLY A 11 0.80 -6.03 10.97
N ILE A 12 -0.31 -5.53 10.44
CA ILE A 12 -1.61 -5.49 11.13
C ILE A 12 -2.15 -6.88 11.48
N SER A 13 -1.82 -7.89 10.68
CA SER A 13 -2.25 -9.28 10.90
C SER A 13 -1.81 -9.83 12.26
N PHE A 14 -0.68 -9.38 12.78
CA PHE A 14 -0.22 -9.79 14.12
C PHE A 14 -1.19 -9.34 15.21
N ILE A 15 -1.57 -8.06 15.18
CA ILE A 15 -2.43 -7.45 16.21
C ILE A 15 -3.87 -7.97 16.16
N ILE A 16 -4.44 -8.10 14.97
CA ILE A 16 -5.83 -8.57 14.82
C ILE A 16 -5.99 -10.06 15.16
N ASN A 17 -4.90 -10.84 15.14
CA ASN A 17 -4.91 -12.24 15.56
C ASN A 17 -4.64 -12.43 17.07
N ASP A 18 -4.26 -11.38 17.77
CA ASP A 18 -4.07 -11.43 19.21
C ASP A 18 -5.41 -11.68 19.93
N LYS A 19 -5.42 -12.68 20.81
CA LYS A 19 -6.59 -13.08 21.60
C LYS A 19 -6.73 -12.33 22.92
N SER A 20 -5.80 -11.42 23.22
CA SER A 20 -5.91 -10.56 24.41
C SER A 20 -7.10 -9.60 24.27
N PRO A 21 -7.58 -9.01 25.37
CA PRO A 21 -8.62 -7.97 25.31
C PRO A 21 -8.25 -6.80 24.39
N TYR A 22 -6.97 -6.49 24.25
CA TYR A 22 -6.47 -5.42 23.35
C TYR A 22 -6.61 -5.82 21.89
N GLY A 23 -6.18 -7.03 21.52
CA GLY A 23 -6.32 -7.53 20.15
C GLY A 23 -7.78 -7.66 19.73
N LEU A 24 -8.64 -8.14 20.64
CA LEU A 24 -10.10 -8.21 20.38
C LEU A 24 -10.71 -6.83 20.17
N TYR A 25 -10.35 -5.85 21.01
CA TYR A 25 -10.82 -4.46 20.83
C TYR A 25 -10.37 -3.86 19.50
N ILE A 26 -9.08 -4.03 19.16
CA ILE A 26 -8.54 -3.53 17.88
C ILE A 26 -9.24 -4.20 16.70
N TRP A 27 -9.46 -5.51 16.77
CA TRP A 27 -10.24 -6.22 15.75
C TRP A 27 -11.64 -5.60 15.58
N ASP A 28 -12.37 -5.36 16.66
CA ASP A 28 -13.72 -4.82 16.59
C ASP A 28 -13.74 -3.43 15.92
N VAL A 29 -12.81 -2.54 16.31
CA VAL A 29 -12.70 -1.20 15.71
C VAL A 29 -12.36 -1.28 14.22
N ILE A 30 -11.37 -2.10 13.87
CA ILE A 30 -10.96 -2.25 12.46
C ILE A 30 -12.08 -2.89 11.64
N ALA A 31 -12.70 -3.95 12.16
CA ALA A 31 -13.77 -4.63 11.44
C ALA A 31 -14.96 -3.70 11.17
N GLU A 32 -15.39 -2.90 12.15
CA GLU A 32 -16.43 -1.88 11.94
C GLU A 32 -16.04 -0.86 10.88
N THR A 33 -14.81 -0.33 10.98
CA THR A 33 -14.33 0.69 10.04
C THR A 33 -14.25 0.15 8.61
N LEU A 34 -13.71 -1.06 8.42
CA LEU A 34 -13.58 -1.65 7.10
C LEU A 34 -14.95 -2.08 6.51
N CYS A 35 -15.85 -2.60 7.34
CA CYS A 35 -17.23 -2.89 6.92
C CYS A 35 -17.97 -1.61 6.52
N TYR A 36 -17.82 -0.53 7.30
CA TYR A 36 -18.40 0.76 6.95
C TYR A 36 -17.85 1.29 5.62
N ALA A 37 -16.52 1.29 5.44
CA ALA A 37 -15.92 1.70 4.18
C ALA A 37 -16.45 0.88 2.98
N ALA A 38 -16.58 -0.44 3.14
CA ALA A 38 -17.13 -1.31 2.11
C ALA A 38 -18.62 -1.02 1.81
N SER A 39 -19.40 -0.60 2.81
CA SER A 39 -20.82 -0.25 2.62
C SER A 39 -21.01 1.05 1.84
N LEU A 40 -19.99 1.91 1.76
CA LEU A 40 -20.03 3.16 0.99
C LEU A 40 -19.90 2.92 -0.53
N VAL A 41 -19.55 1.71 -0.94
CA VAL A 41 -19.47 1.30 -2.36
C VAL A 41 -20.73 0.49 -2.71
N PRO A 42 -21.56 0.91 -3.69
CA PRO A 42 -21.45 2.12 -4.54
C PRO A 42 -22.20 3.35 -4.01
N GLU A 43 -22.67 3.35 -2.75
CA GLU A 43 -23.58 4.40 -2.24
C GLU A 43 -23.00 5.81 -2.38
N VAL A 44 -21.70 5.96 -2.07
CA VAL A 44 -21.00 7.27 -2.10
C VAL A 44 -20.14 7.38 -3.35
N THR A 45 -19.48 6.30 -3.75
CA THR A 45 -18.61 6.26 -4.93
C THR A 45 -18.50 4.84 -5.49
N ASP A 46 -18.38 4.75 -6.82
CA ASP A 46 -18.07 3.51 -7.53
C ASP A 46 -16.55 3.21 -7.55
N ASP A 47 -15.72 4.14 -7.08
CA ASP A 47 -14.27 4.07 -7.13
C ASP A 47 -13.71 3.98 -5.70
N LEU A 48 -13.35 2.75 -5.29
CA LEU A 48 -12.79 2.49 -3.96
C LEU A 48 -11.49 3.27 -3.67
N THR A 49 -10.76 3.68 -4.72
CA THR A 49 -9.51 4.45 -4.52
C THR A 49 -9.77 5.81 -3.89
N GLN A 50 -10.96 6.39 -4.12
CA GLN A 50 -11.35 7.66 -3.50
C GLN A 50 -11.57 7.52 -2.00
N ILE A 51 -12.10 6.38 -1.54
CA ILE A 51 -12.27 6.10 -0.11
C ILE A 51 -10.92 5.92 0.55
N ASP A 52 -10.03 5.15 -0.07
CA ASP A 52 -8.67 4.93 0.43
C ASP A 52 -7.88 6.24 0.47
N ASP A 53 -7.92 7.03 -0.60
CA ASP A 53 -7.24 8.33 -0.66
C ASP A 53 -7.83 9.32 0.38
N ALA A 54 -9.15 9.30 0.62
CA ALA A 54 -9.76 10.14 1.66
C ALA A 54 -9.23 9.80 3.06
N MET A 55 -9.04 8.52 3.38
CA MET A 55 -8.48 8.11 4.66
C MET A 55 -6.99 8.42 4.77
N LYS A 56 -6.22 8.21 3.71
CA LYS A 56 -4.79 8.55 3.68
C LYS A 56 -4.55 10.05 3.76
N LEU A 57 -5.25 10.84 2.96
CA LEU A 57 -5.04 12.29 2.89
C LEU A 57 -5.75 13.08 4.01
N GLY A 58 -6.91 12.59 4.45
CA GLY A 58 -7.71 13.27 5.46
C GLY A 58 -7.36 12.92 6.90
N TYR A 59 -6.94 11.67 7.13
CA TYR A 59 -6.68 11.13 8.48
C TYR A 59 -5.26 10.59 8.66
N ASN A 60 -4.39 10.83 7.70
CA ASN A 60 -2.99 10.39 7.73
C ASN A 60 -2.81 8.87 7.93
N TRP A 61 -3.70 8.08 7.37
CA TRP A 61 -3.54 6.64 7.38
C TRP A 61 -2.43 6.23 6.41
N VAL A 62 -1.62 5.27 6.80
CA VAL A 62 -0.56 4.70 5.93
C VAL A 62 -1.17 3.93 4.77
N LYS A 63 -2.24 3.17 5.04
CA LYS A 63 -2.99 2.40 4.05
C LYS A 63 -4.47 2.73 4.18
N GLY A 64 -5.15 2.82 3.05
CA GLY A 64 -6.59 2.96 3.03
C GLY A 64 -7.32 1.66 3.42
N PRO A 65 -8.65 1.73 3.66
CA PRO A 65 -9.45 0.58 4.07
C PRO A 65 -9.33 -0.64 3.14
N PHE A 66 -9.33 -0.46 1.84
CA PHE A 66 -9.27 -1.56 0.88
C PHE A 66 -7.85 -2.09 0.70
N GLU A 67 -6.83 -1.24 0.82
CA GLU A 67 -5.44 -1.67 0.92
C GLU A 67 -5.20 -2.54 2.17
N LEU A 68 -5.82 -2.18 3.30
CA LEU A 68 -5.78 -2.98 4.54
C LEU A 68 -6.51 -4.31 4.40
N LEU A 69 -7.67 -4.35 3.73
CA LEU A 69 -8.40 -5.58 3.46
C LEU A 69 -7.57 -6.56 2.61
N ASP A 70 -6.86 -6.05 1.59
CA ASP A 70 -5.96 -6.87 0.79
C ASP A 70 -4.76 -7.40 1.61
N GLU A 71 -4.25 -6.63 2.56
CA GLU A 71 -3.17 -7.06 3.47
C GLU A 71 -3.63 -8.10 4.48
N ILE A 72 -4.80 -7.90 5.09
CA ILE A 72 -5.40 -8.82 6.06
C ILE A 72 -5.76 -10.15 5.38
N GLY A 73 -6.17 -10.09 4.14
CA GLY A 73 -6.73 -11.20 3.39
C GLY A 73 -8.26 -11.24 3.50
N ILE A 74 -8.92 -11.02 2.38
CA ILE A 74 -10.36 -10.84 2.33
C ILE A 74 -11.13 -12.10 2.79
N GLU A 75 -10.67 -13.29 2.40
CA GLU A 75 -11.29 -14.55 2.83
C GLU A 75 -11.27 -14.68 4.36
N TYR A 76 -10.10 -14.47 4.97
CA TYR A 76 -9.95 -14.49 6.42
C TYR A 76 -10.87 -13.47 7.11
N PHE A 77 -10.92 -12.25 6.59
CA PHE A 77 -11.72 -11.16 7.14
C PHE A 77 -13.22 -11.50 7.11
N VAL A 78 -13.72 -11.93 5.96
CA VAL A 78 -15.13 -12.31 5.76
C VAL A 78 -15.51 -13.52 6.62
N ASP A 79 -14.68 -14.56 6.67
CA ASP A 79 -14.95 -15.74 7.50
C ASP A 79 -15.01 -15.40 8.99
N ARG A 80 -14.13 -14.51 9.45
CA ARG A 80 -14.15 -14.06 10.84
C ARG A 80 -15.39 -13.25 11.19
N LEU A 81 -15.88 -12.40 10.26
CA LEU A 81 -17.16 -11.69 10.44
C LEU A 81 -18.32 -12.68 10.55
N LYS A 82 -18.41 -13.64 9.62
CA LYS A 82 -19.46 -14.67 9.62
C LYS A 82 -19.45 -15.50 10.90
N ASN A 83 -18.27 -15.94 11.35
CA ASN A 83 -18.12 -16.71 12.59
C ASN A 83 -18.52 -15.89 13.83
N ALA A 84 -18.40 -14.57 13.78
CA ALA A 84 -18.86 -13.66 14.83
C ALA A 84 -20.37 -13.30 14.72
N GLY A 85 -21.08 -13.83 13.71
CA GLY A 85 -22.49 -13.53 13.44
C GLY A 85 -22.73 -12.10 12.98
N ARG A 86 -21.72 -11.47 12.36
CA ARG A 86 -21.80 -10.09 11.86
C ARG A 86 -22.21 -10.08 10.39
N ASP A 87 -22.94 -9.05 10.02
CA ASP A 87 -23.30 -8.83 8.60
C ASP A 87 -22.04 -8.53 7.77
N VAL A 88 -22.02 -9.07 6.55
CA VAL A 88 -20.93 -8.89 5.60
C VAL A 88 -21.43 -7.99 4.47
N PRO A 89 -20.86 -6.79 4.30
CA PRO A 89 -21.17 -5.92 3.16
C PRO A 89 -21.03 -6.64 1.82
N GLU A 90 -21.94 -6.38 0.88
CA GLU A 90 -21.96 -7.06 -0.42
C GLU A 90 -20.64 -6.86 -1.20
N PHE A 91 -20.06 -5.67 -1.12
CA PHE A 91 -18.81 -5.37 -1.81
C PHE A 91 -17.63 -6.22 -1.31
N LEU A 92 -17.61 -6.62 -0.03
CA LEU A 92 -16.62 -7.56 0.48
C LEU A 92 -16.75 -8.95 -0.14
N ILE A 93 -18.00 -9.39 -0.44
CA ILE A 93 -18.24 -10.66 -1.13
C ILE A 93 -17.68 -10.62 -2.55
N LYS A 94 -17.81 -9.48 -3.25
CA LYS A 94 -17.20 -9.29 -4.59
C LYS A 94 -15.68 -9.39 -4.56
N GLY A 95 -15.05 -8.97 -3.44
CA GLY A 95 -13.61 -9.08 -3.22
C GLY A 95 -13.09 -10.52 -3.03
N LEU A 96 -13.94 -11.50 -2.73
CA LEU A 96 -13.51 -12.89 -2.54
C LEU A 96 -12.92 -13.52 -3.81
N ASP A 97 -13.42 -13.15 -4.99
CA ASP A 97 -12.93 -13.67 -6.26
C ASP A 97 -11.70 -12.91 -6.78
N ASN A 98 -11.47 -11.71 -6.25
CA ASN A 98 -10.39 -10.83 -6.67
C ASN A 98 -9.88 -9.99 -5.48
N LYS A 99 -8.62 -9.55 -5.53
CA LYS A 99 -8.16 -8.50 -4.63
C LYS A 99 -8.83 -7.17 -4.98
N PHE A 100 -8.94 -6.26 -4.02
CA PHE A 100 -9.40 -4.90 -4.28
C PHE A 100 -8.44 -4.13 -5.18
N TYR A 101 -7.12 -4.39 -5.02
CA TYR A 101 -6.09 -3.86 -5.89
C TYR A 101 -5.33 -4.99 -6.58
N ASN A 102 -5.24 -4.91 -7.89
CA ASN A 102 -4.52 -5.87 -8.72
C ASN A 102 -3.41 -5.16 -9.48
N ASN A 103 -2.18 -5.59 -9.26
CA ASN A 103 -1.03 -5.12 -10.00
C ASN A 103 -0.66 -6.13 -11.08
N SER A 104 -0.60 -5.67 -12.32
CA SER A 104 -0.26 -6.48 -13.49
C SER A 104 0.76 -5.76 -14.36
N LYS A 105 1.26 -6.44 -15.38
CA LYS A 105 2.18 -5.81 -16.36
C LYS A 105 1.55 -4.62 -17.09
N SER A 106 0.22 -4.53 -17.12
CA SER A 106 -0.53 -3.42 -17.72
C SER A 106 -0.82 -2.27 -16.74
N GLY A 107 -0.33 -2.37 -15.51
CA GLY A 107 -0.51 -1.38 -14.45
C GLY A 107 -1.44 -1.82 -13.33
N LEU A 108 -1.69 -0.89 -12.42
CA LEU A 108 -2.57 -1.08 -11.27
C LEU A 108 -4.03 -0.94 -11.68
N SER A 109 -4.88 -1.81 -11.17
CA SER A 109 -6.32 -1.78 -11.34
C SER A 109 -7.04 -1.98 -10.01
N SER A 110 -8.24 -1.44 -9.89
CA SER A 110 -9.11 -1.58 -8.72
C SER A 110 -10.38 -2.34 -9.04
N LEU A 111 -10.94 -3.02 -8.03
CA LEU A 111 -12.21 -3.71 -8.12
C LEU A 111 -13.36 -2.70 -8.19
N THR A 112 -14.29 -2.92 -9.09
CA THR A 112 -15.52 -2.11 -9.24
C THR A 112 -16.70 -2.78 -8.54
N PRO A 113 -17.82 -2.05 -8.26
CA PRO A 113 -19.00 -2.62 -7.59
C PRO A 113 -19.63 -3.82 -8.29
N ASP A 114 -19.48 -3.92 -9.60
CA ASP A 114 -19.95 -5.03 -10.42
C ASP A 114 -19.00 -6.25 -10.44
N GLY A 115 -17.86 -6.16 -9.71
CA GLY A 115 -16.88 -7.25 -9.59
C GLY A 115 -15.84 -7.31 -10.71
N ASN A 116 -15.81 -6.30 -11.61
CA ASN A 116 -14.80 -6.21 -12.64
C ASN A 116 -13.55 -5.43 -12.16
N LEU A 117 -12.44 -5.55 -12.88
CA LEU A 117 -11.24 -4.77 -12.65
C LEU A 117 -11.21 -3.56 -13.59
N LYS A 118 -11.00 -2.37 -13.03
CA LYS A 118 -10.86 -1.11 -13.76
C LYS A 118 -9.43 -0.59 -13.60
N PRO A 119 -8.72 -0.27 -14.70
CA PRO A 119 -7.40 0.36 -14.61
C PRO A 119 -7.47 1.67 -13.83
N ILE A 120 -6.53 1.88 -12.91
CA ILE A 120 -6.35 3.16 -12.22
C ILE A 120 -5.56 4.07 -13.14
N ILE A 121 -6.24 5.07 -13.70
CA ILE A 121 -5.64 6.04 -14.60
C ILE A 121 -5.29 7.27 -13.78
N ARG A 122 -4.01 7.60 -13.75
CA ARG A 122 -3.51 8.86 -13.17
C ARG A 122 -3.60 9.99 -14.19
N SER A 123 -3.72 11.21 -13.70
CA SER A 123 -3.69 12.39 -14.58
C SER A 123 -2.35 12.46 -15.32
N ASP A 124 -2.35 13.06 -16.51
CA ASP A 124 -1.13 13.25 -17.29
C ASP A 124 -0.04 13.95 -16.46
N GLY A 125 1.18 13.41 -16.51
CA GLY A 125 2.33 13.93 -15.78
C GLY A 125 2.37 13.55 -14.30
N VAL A 126 1.42 12.73 -13.78
CA VAL A 126 1.44 12.21 -12.41
C VAL A 126 1.93 10.77 -12.42
N LEU A 127 3.07 10.55 -11.77
CA LEU A 127 3.61 9.23 -11.48
C LEU A 127 3.63 9.02 -9.96
N ARG A 128 3.04 7.92 -9.49
CA ARG A 128 3.23 7.43 -8.11
C ARG A 128 4.26 6.31 -8.15
N PHE A 129 5.46 6.58 -7.68
CA PHE A 129 6.56 5.61 -7.75
C PHE A 129 6.26 4.36 -6.94
N SER A 130 5.57 4.46 -5.81
CA SER A 130 5.12 3.31 -4.99
C SER A 130 4.28 2.28 -5.77
N GLU A 131 3.54 2.71 -6.81
CA GLU A 131 2.77 1.82 -7.70
C GLU A 131 3.69 1.12 -8.71
N VAL A 132 4.64 1.86 -9.29
CA VAL A 132 5.57 1.35 -10.32
C VAL A 132 6.66 0.50 -9.70
N ARG A 133 7.16 0.88 -8.52
CA ARG A 133 8.24 0.21 -7.79
C ARG A 133 8.03 -1.30 -7.65
N GLN A 134 6.79 -1.74 -7.45
CA GLN A 134 6.45 -3.16 -7.27
C GLN A 134 6.76 -4.01 -8.52
N THR A 135 6.85 -3.39 -9.69
CA THR A 135 7.19 -4.04 -10.96
C THR A 135 8.67 -3.97 -11.30
N LEU A 136 9.43 -3.15 -10.56
CA LEU A 136 10.84 -2.90 -10.80
C LEU A 136 11.73 -3.74 -9.89
N LYS A 137 12.92 -4.06 -10.40
CA LYS A 137 13.99 -4.64 -9.61
C LYS A 137 15.01 -3.55 -9.29
N ALA A 138 15.41 -3.46 -8.02
CA ALA A 138 16.51 -2.58 -7.64
C ALA A 138 17.78 -2.96 -8.39
N ILE A 139 18.45 -1.97 -8.97
CA ILE A 139 19.77 -2.11 -9.59
C ILE A 139 20.82 -2.25 -8.50
N ASN A 140 20.72 -1.41 -7.47
CA ASN A 140 21.53 -1.51 -6.26
C ASN A 140 20.70 -1.17 -5.01
N SER A 141 21.10 -1.70 -3.85
CA SER A 141 20.41 -1.54 -2.57
C SER A 141 21.38 -1.69 -1.40
N ASN A 142 21.24 -0.84 -0.38
CA ASN A 142 21.89 -0.96 0.92
C ASN A 142 20.88 -0.80 2.05
N GLU A 143 21.31 -0.61 3.30
CA GLU A 143 20.38 -0.47 4.44
C GLU A 143 19.56 0.83 4.41
N SER A 144 20.05 1.89 3.76
CA SER A 144 19.44 3.22 3.79
C SER A 144 18.74 3.64 2.51
N ALA A 145 19.11 3.05 1.35
CA ALA A 145 18.56 3.43 0.06
C ALA A 145 18.62 2.31 -0.99
N SER A 146 17.80 2.46 -2.01
CA SER A 146 17.87 1.64 -3.23
C SER A 146 17.72 2.53 -4.45
N TRP A 147 18.28 2.13 -5.60
CA TRP A 147 17.97 2.82 -6.84
C TRP A 147 17.48 1.87 -7.93
N PHE A 148 16.64 2.42 -8.80
CA PHE A 148 15.89 1.72 -9.84
C PHE A 148 16.05 2.44 -11.18
N GLU A 149 16.02 1.70 -12.26
CA GLU A 149 15.85 2.23 -13.60
C GLU A 149 14.36 2.27 -13.93
N TYR A 150 13.86 3.44 -14.32
CA TYR A 150 12.51 3.62 -14.81
C TYR A 150 12.52 4.57 -16.01
N GLU A 151 12.06 4.06 -17.18
CA GLU A 151 12.14 4.76 -18.45
C GLU A 151 13.58 5.22 -18.76
N ASP A 152 13.84 6.52 -18.77
CA ASP A 152 15.13 7.12 -19.07
C ASP A 152 15.79 7.80 -17.83
N ALA A 153 15.34 7.44 -16.61
CA ALA A 153 15.83 8.00 -15.36
C ALA A 153 16.23 6.93 -14.34
N ALA A 154 17.23 7.27 -13.50
CA ALA A 154 17.50 6.54 -12.28
C ALA A 154 16.66 7.13 -11.14
N ILE A 155 15.94 6.29 -10.39
CA ILE A 155 15.15 6.72 -9.24
C ILE A 155 15.78 6.17 -7.98
N VAL A 156 16.21 7.06 -7.09
CA VAL A 156 16.76 6.73 -5.76
C VAL A 156 15.65 6.88 -4.74
N GLU A 157 15.34 5.80 -4.02
CA GLU A 157 14.36 5.76 -2.94
C GLU A 157 15.08 5.53 -1.61
N PHE A 158 14.83 6.38 -0.60
CA PHE A 158 15.35 6.16 0.75
C PHE A 158 14.36 5.33 1.56
N HIS A 159 14.90 4.43 2.36
CA HIS A 159 14.16 3.65 3.35
C HIS A 159 14.78 3.74 4.75
N SER A 160 15.70 4.68 4.94
CA SER A 160 16.19 5.08 6.25
C SER A 160 15.08 5.70 7.09
N LYS A 161 15.17 5.58 8.42
CA LYS A 161 14.16 6.16 9.32
C LYS A 161 14.03 7.68 9.08
N ALA A 162 12.78 8.12 8.85
CA ALA A 162 12.44 9.52 8.55
C ALA A 162 13.15 10.07 7.29
N ASN A 163 13.52 9.21 6.34
CA ASN A 163 14.29 9.56 5.15
C ASN A 163 15.57 10.35 5.46
N ALA A 164 16.19 10.04 6.60
CA ALA A 164 17.41 10.71 7.05
C ALA A 164 18.55 10.41 6.08
N LEU A 165 19.30 11.45 5.76
CA LEU A 165 20.53 11.32 4.98
C LEU A 165 21.66 10.82 5.89
N ASP A 166 22.27 9.72 5.49
CA ASP A 166 23.47 9.14 6.09
C ASP A 166 24.51 8.81 5.02
N SER A 167 25.63 8.22 5.40
CA SER A 167 26.70 7.88 4.45
C SER A 167 26.21 6.90 3.37
N GLU A 168 25.38 5.92 3.74
CA GLU A 168 24.90 4.89 2.81
C GLU A 168 23.90 5.45 1.79
N SER A 169 23.03 6.39 2.20
CA SER A 169 22.12 7.07 1.27
C SER A 169 22.89 7.99 0.30
N LEU A 170 23.95 8.67 0.78
CA LEU A 170 24.81 9.48 -0.09
C LEU A 170 25.62 8.63 -1.07
N ASP A 171 26.15 7.49 -0.61
CA ASP A 171 26.85 6.53 -1.48
C ASP A 171 25.92 5.97 -2.55
N MET A 172 24.65 5.69 -2.21
CA MET A 172 23.65 5.23 -3.18
C MET A 172 23.32 6.27 -4.24
N ILE A 173 23.25 7.56 -3.86
CA ILE A 173 23.07 8.66 -4.83
C ILE A 173 24.28 8.74 -5.76
N ALA A 174 25.51 8.65 -5.21
CA ALA A 174 26.74 8.71 -6.00
C ALA A 174 26.84 7.51 -6.98
N ASP A 175 26.46 6.32 -6.52
CA ASP A 175 26.37 5.13 -7.36
C ASP A 175 25.36 5.30 -8.49
N ALA A 176 24.12 5.74 -8.17
CA ALA A 176 23.09 6.00 -9.15
C ALA A 176 23.51 7.02 -10.22
N ILE A 177 24.21 8.09 -9.84
CA ILE A 177 24.75 9.09 -10.78
C ILE A 177 25.79 8.43 -11.69
N THR A 178 26.76 7.72 -11.10
CA THR A 178 27.87 7.14 -11.84
C THR A 178 27.39 6.06 -12.83
N GLU A 179 26.49 5.19 -12.39
CA GLU A 179 25.98 4.11 -13.23
C GLU A 179 25.01 4.64 -14.29
N SER A 180 24.14 5.63 -13.96
CA SER A 180 23.23 6.24 -14.93
C SER A 180 23.96 6.91 -16.08
N GLU A 181 25.09 7.58 -15.82
CA GLU A 181 25.94 8.15 -16.88
C GLU A 181 26.48 7.08 -17.81
N LYS A 182 26.93 5.93 -17.28
CA LYS A 182 27.48 4.82 -18.08
C LYS A 182 26.44 4.19 -19.01
N ILE A 183 25.20 4.05 -18.55
CA ILE A 183 24.11 3.42 -19.30
C ILE A 183 23.28 4.45 -20.10
N GLY A 184 23.59 5.75 -19.99
CA GLY A 184 23.00 6.80 -20.80
C GLY A 184 21.62 7.26 -20.36
N LEU A 185 21.28 7.15 -19.06
CA LEU A 185 20.06 7.74 -18.52
C LEU A 185 20.13 9.27 -18.51
N ARG A 186 18.98 9.91 -18.64
CA ARG A 186 18.89 11.37 -18.73
C ARG A 186 19.07 12.10 -17.42
N GLY A 187 18.87 11.41 -16.27
CA GLY A 187 19.00 12.04 -14.98
C GLY A 187 18.71 11.09 -13.83
N VAL A 188 18.93 11.62 -12.63
CA VAL A 188 18.66 10.96 -11.35
C VAL A 188 17.55 11.71 -10.63
N VAL A 189 16.54 11.00 -10.17
CA VAL A 189 15.43 11.52 -9.37
C VAL A 189 15.55 10.96 -7.97
N ILE A 190 15.52 11.80 -6.96
CA ILE A 190 15.42 11.38 -5.56
C ILE A 190 13.94 11.40 -5.20
N HIS A 191 13.41 10.23 -4.87
CA HIS A 191 12.02 10.02 -4.51
C HIS A 191 11.92 9.56 -3.06
N ASN A 192 11.11 10.24 -2.27
CA ASN A 192 10.84 9.88 -0.90
C ASN A 192 9.35 10.05 -0.61
N ASP A 193 8.67 8.92 -0.38
CA ASP A 193 7.35 8.94 0.23
C ASP A 193 7.56 8.94 1.75
N PHE A 194 7.48 10.15 2.36
CA PHE A 194 7.57 10.28 3.80
C PHE A 194 6.29 9.76 4.43
N GLN A 195 6.38 8.61 5.08
CA GLN A 195 5.36 8.13 5.99
C GLN A 195 5.76 8.56 7.41
N GLN A 196 4.95 9.45 7.99
CA GLN A 196 5.11 9.87 9.39
C GLN A 196 4.81 8.73 10.36
#